data_9fc7b086596822966563b0779a659b7a
#
_entry.id   9fc7b086596822966563b0779a659b7a
#
_cell.length_a   1.000
_cell.length_b   1.000
_cell.length_c   1.000
_cell.angle_alpha   90.00
_cell.angle_beta   90.00
_cell.angle_gamma   90.00
#
_symmetry.space_group_name_H-M   'P 1'
#
loop_
_entity.id
_entity.type
_entity.pdbx_description
1 polymer ?
#
loop_
_entity_poly.entity_id
_entity_poly.type
_entity_poly.pdbx_seq_one_letter_code
_entity_poly.pdbx_strand_id
1 'polypeptide(L)'
;MDTNCLFNDEDMQRFIVEGFVTLRSELPNQFHTRMFNALETLDEGGPHGHNNLLPCVPELRVMLDEPVIVGALTSILGPDYYLHFHRHDHVNFPDSEQPLHKDGDNHSHYAVDGLRRNQVTRYAMLFYYPQDTPIAAGPTGVVPRTQYILRRRVEALRREHQNHIHKIRQELKQEFGDGADDPASRLAMRELYKAKEQALQDEHPELFEAMRAADAPWESEKIPLTGKAGTVSIVHFDMVHGRYSANTSGQPRHMVKFLFTRNEEPREPSWDHSGASWQIEPNAPEAPAWEYFWNWHKGTPAATAEIAAPDAVTNLQSDDDRLALGAAYTLGSQPTGLPILEETFLSDDIGLRTMAAYGLARSGKAAVPMLMRALDQADASLAVRIIDVLGDIGPRAVSAANALATWTNHAEPMVRRYALEALGLVISHNAEIDQTFLDTLSAGLVDEDAIARRNATFAIARLGKRANASEIVQRVTDNLYHWHHHVRGWSIEALLRFQDAQAMKSALSYLSSARWDETPKSGDRPPTPTVMRS
;
A
#
# COMPACT_ATOMS: atom_id res chain seq x y z
N MET A 1 -21.50 -15.54 -1.36
CA MET A 1 -20.26 -15.79 -0.62
C MET A 1 -20.55 -16.86 0.41
N ASP A 2 -19.70 -17.85 0.53
CA ASP A 2 -19.81 -18.81 1.61
C ASP A 2 -19.34 -18.11 2.90
N THR A 3 -20.27 -17.78 3.78
CA THR A 3 -20.01 -17.06 5.04
C THR A 3 -19.18 -17.90 6.03
N ASN A 4 -19.02 -19.19 5.78
CA ASN A 4 -18.27 -20.11 6.65
C ASN A 4 -16.76 -19.85 6.65
N CYS A 5 -16.23 -19.04 5.73
CA CYS A 5 -14.81 -18.74 5.62
C CYS A 5 -14.43 -17.30 6.04
N LEU A 6 -15.38 -16.52 6.55
CA LEU A 6 -15.07 -15.21 7.13
C LEU A 6 -14.36 -15.36 8.47
N PHE A 7 -13.52 -14.42 8.83
CA PHE A 7 -12.96 -14.32 10.16
C PHE A 7 -14.07 -14.15 11.20
N ASN A 8 -13.86 -14.63 12.39
CA ASN A 8 -14.62 -14.24 13.58
C ASN A 8 -13.98 -13.00 14.24
N ASP A 9 -14.56 -12.53 15.35
CA ASP A 9 -14.05 -11.35 16.07
C ASP A 9 -12.64 -11.55 16.61
N GLU A 10 -12.29 -12.73 17.09
CA GLU A 10 -10.95 -13.03 17.61
C GLU A 10 -9.89 -12.98 16.49
N ASP A 11 -10.18 -13.58 15.33
CA ASP A 11 -9.27 -13.58 14.19
C ASP A 11 -9.03 -12.16 13.68
N MET A 12 -10.10 -11.33 13.60
CA MET A 12 -9.99 -9.95 13.16
C MET A 12 -9.22 -9.08 14.15
N GLN A 13 -9.48 -9.23 15.47
CA GLN A 13 -8.72 -8.52 16.51
C GLN A 13 -7.25 -8.94 16.48
N ARG A 14 -6.97 -10.24 16.32
CA ARG A 14 -5.61 -10.75 16.19
C ARG A 14 -4.89 -10.19 14.97
N PHE A 15 -5.56 -10.12 13.82
CA PHE A 15 -4.99 -9.49 12.62
C PHE A 15 -4.65 -8.00 12.86
N ILE A 16 -5.51 -7.25 13.55
CA ILE A 16 -5.25 -5.85 13.89
C ILE A 16 -3.99 -5.72 14.77
N VAL A 17 -3.82 -6.60 15.75
CA VAL A 17 -2.66 -6.58 16.66
C VAL A 17 -1.39 -7.07 15.97
N GLU A 18 -1.43 -8.29 15.42
CA GLU A 18 -0.24 -8.96 14.89
C GLU A 18 0.14 -8.49 13.48
N GLY A 19 -0.83 -7.99 12.69
CA GLY A 19 -0.64 -7.46 11.35
C GLY A 19 -0.55 -8.52 10.26
N PHE A 20 -0.71 -9.79 10.58
CA PHE A 20 -0.71 -10.87 9.60
C PHE A 20 -1.53 -12.06 10.05
N VAL A 21 -1.89 -12.92 9.09
CA VAL A 21 -2.50 -14.23 9.30
C VAL A 21 -1.90 -15.21 8.32
N THR A 22 -1.69 -16.45 8.77
CA THR A 22 -1.23 -17.54 7.90
C THR A 22 -2.36 -18.57 7.74
N LEU A 23 -2.68 -18.86 6.50
CA LEU A 23 -3.71 -19.75 6.05
C LEU A 23 -3.09 -20.91 5.26
N ARG A 24 -3.86 -21.96 5.07
CA ARG A 24 -3.50 -23.04 4.17
C ARG A 24 -4.53 -23.15 3.06
N SER A 25 -4.06 -23.18 1.82
CA SER A 25 -4.86 -23.52 0.66
C SER A 25 -5.43 -24.94 0.79
N GLU A 26 -6.68 -25.12 0.44
CA GLU A 26 -7.36 -26.43 0.39
C GLU A 26 -7.16 -27.15 -0.95
N LEU A 27 -6.50 -26.49 -1.91
CA LEU A 27 -6.17 -27.09 -3.19
C LEU A 27 -5.22 -28.29 -3.03
N PRO A 28 -5.33 -29.31 -3.87
CA PRO A 28 -4.50 -30.50 -3.77
C PRO A 28 -3.01 -30.19 -4.02
N ASN A 29 -2.12 -30.92 -3.36
CA ASN A 29 -0.67 -30.73 -3.49
C ASN A 29 -0.19 -30.73 -4.96
N GLN A 30 -0.84 -31.47 -5.84
CA GLN A 30 -0.55 -31.47 -7.28
C GLN A 30 -0.74 -30.10 -7.92
N PHE A 31 -1.70 -29.29 -7.45
CA PHE A 31 -1.86 -27.91 -7.91
C PHE A 31 -0.61 -27.09 -7.58
N HIS A 32 -0.17 -27.13 -6.32
CA HIS A 32 0.99 -26.38 -5.86
C HIS A 32 2.27 -26.80 -6.58
N THR A 33 2.44 -28.10 -6.84
CA THR A 33 3.56 -28.61 -7.64
C THR A 33 3.54 -28.07 -9.08
N ARG A 34 2.36 -27.99 -9.72
CA ARG A 34 2.25 -27.39 -11.05
C ARG A 34 2.60 -25.90 -11.03
N MET A 35 2.14 -25.15 -9.99
CA MET A 35 2.49 -23.73 -9.85
C MET A 35 3.98 -23.53 -9.68
N PHE A 36 4.62 -24.33 -8.82
CA PHE A 36 6.08 -24.33 -8.65
C PHE A 36 6.81 -24.55 -9.99
N ASN A 37 6.46 -25.61 -10.71
CA ASN A 37 7.09 -25.93 -11.99
C ASN A 37 6.86 -24.84 -13.06
N ALA A 38 5.68 -24.21 -13.07
CA ALA A 38 5.39 -23.10 -13.98
C ALA A 38 6.27 -21.87 -13.67
N LEU A 39 6.49 -21.56 -12.40
CA LEU A 39 7.35 -20.46 -11.96
C LEU A 39 8.84 -20.72 -12.32
N GLU A 40 9.34 -21.93 -12.08
CA GLU A 40 10.69 -22.34 -12.49
C GLU A 40 10.92 -22.17 -14.00
N THR A 41 9.90 -22.50 -14.80
CA THR A 41 9.99 -22.34 -16.26
C THR A 41 10.04 -20.86 -16.69
N LEU A 42 9.42 -19.97 -15.94
CA LEU A 42 9.47 -18.53 -16.21
C LEU A 42 10.86 -17.93 -15.99
N ASP A 43 11.59 -18.42 -15.00
CA ASP A 43 12.94 -17.94 -14.69
C ASP A 43 13.99 -18.42 -15.71
N GLU A 44 13.82 -19.59 -16.28
CA GLU A 44 14.70 -20.13 -17.33
C GLU A 44 14.64 -19.31 -18.64
N GLY A 45 13.54 -18.61 -18.91
CA GLY A 45 13.30 -17.80 -20.10
C GLY A 45 13.79 -16.35 -20.05
N GLY A 46 14.35 -15.90 -18.94
CA GLY A 46 14.71 -14.49 -18.70
C GLY A 46 13.66 -13.71 -17.91
N PRO A 47 13.84 -12.40 -17.64
CA PRO A 47 12.96 -11.65 -16.75
C PRO A 47 11.54 -11.63 -17.29
N HIS A 48 10.67 -12.42 -16.69
CA HIS A 48 9.24 -12.26 -16.83
C HIS A 48 8.86 -10.88 -16.26
N GLY A 49 8.07 -10.13 -16.99
CA GLY A 49 7.67 -8.79 -16.58
C GLY A 49 7.02 -8.83 -15.21
N HIS A 50 7.51 -7.98 -14.34
CA HIS A 50 7.22 -7.91 -12.90
C HIS A 50 5.73 -8.08 -12.56
N ASN A 51 4.83 -7.49 -13.33
CA ASN A 51 3.39 -7.53 -13.09
C ASN A 51 2.64 -8.50 -14.03
N ASN A 52 3.33 -9.27 -14.84
CA ASN A 52 2.75 -10.18 -15.83
C ASN A 52 2.60 -11.63 -15.32
N LEU A 53 2.73 -11.86 -14.04
CA LEU A 53 2.68 -13.19 -13.45
C LEU A 53 1.38 -13.93 -13.77
N LEU A 54 0.21 -13.30 -13.61
CA LEU A 54 -1.08 -13.94 -13.93
C LEU A 54 -1.31 -14.18 -15.43
N PRO A 55 -0.92 -13.30 -16.35
CA PRO A 55 -0.92 -13.65 -17.78
C PRO A 55 -0.03 -14.84 -18.13
N CYS A 56 1.12 -14.99 -17.47
CA CYS A 56 2.06 -16.09 -17.69
C CYS A 56 1.63 -17.39 -16.99
N VAL A 57 1.08 -17.31 -15.79
CA VAL A 57 0.61 -18.46 -14.98
C VAL A 57 -0.83 -18.22 -14.54
N PRO A 58 -1.81 -18.30 -15.47
CA PRO A 58 -3.21 -17.95 -15.19
C PRO A 58 -3.86 -18.87 -14.15
N GLU A 59 -3.37 -20.08 -13.96
CA GLU A 59 -3.85 -21.02 -12.94
C GLU A 59 -3.68 -20.47 -11.49
N LEU A 60 -2.76 -19.53 -11.25
CA LEU A 60 -2.64 -18.86 -9.94
C LEU A 60 -3.95 -18.19 -9.51
N ARG A 61 -4.81 -17.82 -10.48
CA ARG A 61 -6.13 -17.25 -10.17
C ARG A 61 -7.01 -18.21 -9.37
N VAL A 62 -6.90 -19.51 -9.62
CA VAL A 62 -7.69 -20.54 -8.91
C VAL A 62 -7.40 -20.49 -7.41
N MET A 63 -6.14 -20.29 -7.02
CA MET A 63 -5.76 -20.12 -5.60
C MET A 63 -6.34 -18.84 -5.00
N LEU A 64 -6.31 -17.73 -5.74
CA LEU A 64 -6.85 -16.46 -5.26
C LEU A 64 -8.37 -16.48 -5.07
N ASP A 65 -9.07 -17.37 -5.78
CA ASP A 65 -10.52 -17.51 -5.71
C ASP A 65 -10.98 -18.60 -4.69
N GLU A 66 -10.05 -19.21 -3.94
CA GLU A 66 -10.42 -20.17 -2.88
C GLU A 66 -11.24 -19.51 -1.76
N PRO A 67 -12.30 -20.17 -1.26
CA PRO A 67 -13.17 -19.60 -0.24
C PRO A 67 -12.44 -19.10 1.01
N VAL A 68 -11.44 -19.83 1.50
CA VAL A 68 -10.66 -19.46 2.69
C VAL A 68 -9.85 -18.17 2.46
N ILE A 69 -9.32 -17.97 1.25
CA ILE A 69 -8.55 -16.77 0.88
C ILE A 69 -9.48 -15.59 0.64
N VAL A 70 -10.55 -15.81 -0.11
CA VAL A 70 -11.59 -14.80 -0.38
C VAL A 70 -12.24 -14.35 0.94
N GLY A 71 -12.53 -15.28 1.85
CA GLY A 71 -13.11 -14.98 3.16
C GLY A 71 -12.19 -14.10 4.01
N ALA A 72 -10.91 -14.43 4.10
CA ALA A 72 -9.93 -13.66 4.84
C ALA A 72 -9.73 -12.25 4.24
N LEU A 73 -9.56 -12.15 2.91
CA LEU A 73 -9.43 -10.85 2.22
C LEU A 73 -10.70 -10.00 2.38
N THR A 74 -11.89 -10.61 2.29
CA THR A 74 -13.16 -9.93 2.54
C THR A 74 -13.23 -9.40 3.97
N SER A 75 -12.84 -10.20 4.95
CA SER A 75 -12.84 -9.80 6.36
C SER A 75 -11.94 -8.59 6.61
N ILE A 76 -10.75 -8.57 5.99
CA ILE A 76 -9.74 -7.53 6.17
C ILE A 76 -10.04 -6.28 5.33
N LEU A 77 -10.42 -6.44 4.06
CA LEU A 77 -10.51 -5.35 3.07
C LEU A 77 -11.94 -4.99 2.64
N GLY A 78 -12.95 -5.70 3.16
CA GLY A 78 -14.33 -5.56 2.68
C GLY A 78 -14.61 -6.42 1.43
N PRO A 79 -15.90 -6.61 1.08
CA PRO A 79 -16.29 -7.53 -0.01
C PRO A 79 -15.92 -7.01 -1.41
N ASP A 80 -15.56 -5.74 -1.52
CA ASP A 80 -15.28 -5.05 -2.77
C ASP A 80 -13.79 -4.65 -2.85
N TYR A 81 -12.91 -5.60 -2.56
CA TYR A 81 -11.47 -5.40 -2.71
C TYR A 81 -11.03 -5.61 -4.16
N TYR A 82 -9.90 -5.02 -4.52
CA TYR A 82 -9.31 -5.07 -5.84
C TYR A 82 -7.94 -5.75 -5.81
N LEU A 83 -7.69 -6.65 -6.78
CA LEU A 83 -6.37 -7.22 -7.00
C LEU A 83 -5.49 -6.22 -7.75
N HIS A 84 -4.57 -5.59 -7.03
CA HIS A 84 -3.66 -4.59 -7.57
C HIS A 84 -2.66 -5.19 -8.59
N PHE A 85 -2.07 -4.32 -9.42
CA PHE A 85 -1.09 -4.76 -10.44
C PHE A 85 0.25 -5.17 -9.88
N HIS A 86 0.59 -4.73 -8.65
CA HIS A 86 1.82 -5.11 -7.98
C HIS A 86 1.73 -6.58 -7.55
N ARG A 87 2.24 -7.45 -8.39
CA ARG A 87 2.20 -8.91 -8.25
C ARG A 87 3.40 -9.52 -8.94
N HIS A 88 4.25 -10.20 -8.22
CA HIS A 88 5.43 -10.82 -8.78
C HIS A 88 5.96 -11.96 -7.90
N ASP A 89 6.79 -12.80 -8.49
CA ASP A 89 7.49 -13.84 -7.79
C ASP A 89 8.78 -13.30 -7.16
N HIS A 90 8.92 -13.47 -5.86
CA HIS A 90 10.12 -13.20 -5.11
C HIS A 90 10.95 -14.48 -4.99
N VAL A 91 11.80 -14.74 -5.97
CA VAL A 91 12.70 -15.89 -5.91
C VAL A 91 13.83 -15.62 -4.93
N ASN A 92 13.98 -16.52 -3.95
CA ASN A 92 15.09 -16.47 -3.01
C ASN A 92 16.15 -17.49 -3.42
N PHE A 93 17.20 -17.00 -4.09
CA PHE A 93 18.36 -17.80 -4.40
C PHE A 93 19.27 -17.99 -3.17
N PRO A 94 20.07 -19.08 -3.12
CA PRO A 94 21.16 -19.19 -2.16
C PRO A 94 22.03 -17.91 -2.16
N ASP A 95 22.50 -17.49 -1.00
CA ASP A 95 23.42 -16.36 -0.80
C ASP A 95 22.87 -14.95 -1.14
N SER A 96 21.57 -14.80 -1.41
CA SER A 96 20.97 -13.48 -1.53
C SER A 96 20.51 -12.94 -0.17
N GLU A 97 20.56 -11.63 0.04
CA GLU A 97 20.10 -10.95 1.25
C GLU A 97 18.93 -10.00 0.94
N GLN A 98 18.05 -9.84 1.90
CA GLN A 98 17.02 -8.82 1.87
C GLN A 98 16.84 -8.26 3.28
N PRO A 99 17.27 -7.01 3.52
CA PRO A 99 17.14 -6.38 4.83
C PRO A 99 15.67 -6.15 5.19
N LEU A 100 15.42 -5.92 6.48
CA LEU A 100 14.12 -5.53 6.98
C LEU A 100 13.70 -4.18 6.35
N HIS A 101 12.48 -4.14 5.83
CA HIS A 101 11.89 -2.95 5.22
C HIS A 101 10.35 -2.96 5.39
N LYS A 102 9.75 -1.81 5.15
CA LYS A 102 8.33 -1.68 4.85
C LYS A 102 8.18 -1.34 3.38
N ASP A 103 7.19 -1.87 2.71
CA ASP A 103 6.92 -1.47 1.32
C ASP A 103 6.55 0.02 1.22
N GLY A 104 5.95 0.57 2.29
CA GLY A 104 5.64 1.99 2.40
C GLY A 104 6.82 2.91 2.72
N ASP A 105 7.98 2.41 3.14
CA ASP A 105 9.17 3.22 3.46
C ASP A 105 9.82 3.81 2.20
N ASN A 106 9.55 3.24 1.05
CA ASN A 106 10.09 3.75 -0.21
C ASN A 106 9.22 4.91 -0.72
N HIS A 107 9.47 6.09 -0.19
CA HIS A 107 8.75 7.32 -0.53
C HIS A 107 8.70 7.64 -2.04
N SER A 108 9.62 7.09 -2.82
CA SER A 108 9.65 7.31 -4.27
C SER A 108 8.58 6.53 -5.04
N HIS A 109 8.01 5.46 -4.45
CA HIS A 109 7.05 4.61 -5.15
C HIS A 109 5.64 4.70 -4.59
N TYR A 110 5.46 4.59 -3.27
CA TYR A 110 4.14 4.37 -2.69
C TYR A 110 3.53 5.60 -2.02
N ALA A 111 4.28 6.36 -1.24
CA ALA A 111 3.75 7.60 -0.66
C ALA A 111 3.48 8.66 -1.73
N VAL A 112 4.37 8.74 -2.74
CA VAL A 112 4.17 9.57 -3.93
C VAL A 112 3.07 9.02 -4.83
N ASP A 113 2.86 7.70 -4.77
CA ASP A 113 1.88 6.99 -5.56
C ASP A 113 0.52 6.83 -4.87
N GLY A 114 0.32 7.41 -3.68
CA GLY A 114 -0.94 7.31 -2.94
C GLY A 114 -1.35 5.88 -2.57
N LEU A 115 -0.43 4.92 -2.63
CA LEU A 115 -0.68 3.56 -2.16
C LEU A 115 -0.64 3.46 -0.64
N ARG A 116 0.01 4.42 0.03
CA ARG A 116 0.07 4.50 1.47
C ARG A 116 -0.84 5.61 1.97
N ARG A 117 -1.98 5.24 2.48
CA ARG A 117 -2.78 6.05 3.38
C ARG A 117 -2.61 5.50 4.78
N ASN A 118 -2.23 6.37 5.67
CA ASN A 118 -1.71 6.02 6.96
C ASN A 118 -2.66 5.17 7.79
N GLN A 119 -2.10 4.11 8.30
CA GLN A 119 -2.50 3.30 9.44
C GLN A 119 -3.77 2.48 9.29
N VAL A 120 -4.87 2.98 8.72
CA VAL A 120 -6.04 2.13 8.49
C VAL A 120 -5.77 1.14 7.35
N THR A 121 -6.29 -0.08 7.48
CA THR A 121 -5.98 -1.18 6.56
C THR A 121 -6.69 -1.00 5.22
N ARG A 122 -6.09 -0.25 4.31
CA ARG A 122 -6.56 -0.10 2.92
C ARG A 122 -5.84 -1.02 1.94
N TYR A 123 -4.70 -1.57 2.35
CA TYR A 123 -3.88 -2.46 1.54
C TYR A 123 -3.45 -3.68 2.33
N ALA A 124 -3.43 -4.83 1.68
CA ALA A 124 -2.90 -6.07 2.24
C ALA A 124 -2.08 -6.82 1.19
N MET A 125 -0.96 -7.38 1.60
CA MET A 125 -0.15 -8.27 0.78
C MET A 125 -0.56 -9.71 1.03
N LEU A 126 -0.51 -10.53 -0.01
CA LEU A 126 -0.68 -11.98 0.10
C LEU A 126 0.61 -12.62 -0.41
N PHE A 127 1.22 -13.47 0.42
CA PHE A 127 2.41 -14.25 0.11
C PHE A 127 2.00 -15.72 -0.04
N TYR A 128 2.14 -16.26 -1.23
CA TYR A 128 1.84 -17.65 -1.52
C TYR A 128 3.13 -18.45 -1.75
N TYR A 129 3.24 -19.61 -1.11
CA TYR A 129 4.37 -20.52 -1.23
C TYR A 129 3.92 -21.80 -1.94
N PRO A 130 4.31 -22.02 -3.21
CA PRO A 130 3.93 -23.21 -3.97
C PRO A 130 4.71 -24.48 -3.55
N GLN A 131 5.76 -24.32 -2.71
CA GLN A 131 6.58 -25.43 -2.20
C GLN A 131 6.64 -25.41 -0.67
N ASP A 132 7.08 -26.52 -0.09
CA ASP A 132 7.45 -26.57 1.33
C ASP A 132 8.53 -25.51 1.61
N THR A 133 8.31 -24.70 2.63
CA THR A 133 9.20 -23.60 2.99
C THR A 133 9.66 -23.74 4.45
N PRO A 134 10.61 -24.66 4.72
CA PRO A 134 11.26 -24.75 6.03
C PRO A 134 12.24 -23.57 6.23
N ILE A 135 12.76 -23.41 7.45
CA ILE A 135 13.76 -22.36 7.77
C ILE A 135 14.95 -22.41 6.82
N ALA A 136 15.45 -23.60 6.46
CA ALA A 136 16.56 -23.77 5.54
C ALA A 136 16.30 -23.22 4.13
N ALA A 137 15.05 -23.05 3.72
CA ALA A 137 14.69 -22.44 2.43
C ALA A 137 14.73 -20.89 2.47
N GLY A 138 15.12 -20.28 3.58
CA GLY A 138 15.16 -18.81 3.71
C GLY A 138 13.78 -18.18 3.57
N PRO A 139 12.81 -18.48 4.44
CA PRO A 139 11.47 -17.93 4.37
C PRO A 139 11.47 -16.41 4.52
N THR A 140 10.36 -15.77 4.14
CA THR A 140 10.10 -14.39 4.53
C THR A 140 9.96 -14.31 6.04
N GLY A 141 10.61 -13.34 6.66
CA GLY A 141 10.44 -12.98 8.05
C GLY A 141 9.53 -11.77 8.16
N VAL A 142 8.64 -11.76 9.12
CA VAL A 142 7.83 -10.60 9.48
C VAL A 142 8.12 -10.22 10.93
N VAL A 143 8.00 -8.93 11.25
CA VAL A 143 8.10 -8.45 12.63
C VAL A 143 6.68 -8.08 13.08
N PRO A 144 6.05 -8.91 13.93
CA PRO A 144 4.68 -8.67 14.39
C PRO A 144 4.52 -7.30 15.04
N ARG A 145 3.32 -6.71 14.98
CA ARG A 145 2.94 -5.45 15.64
C ARG A 145 3.65 -4.21 15.14
N THR A 146 4.27 -4.26 13.95
CA THR A 146 5.03 -3.14 13.40
C THR A 146 4.29 -2.36 12.32
N GLN A 147 3.13 -2.84 11.86
CA GLN A 147 2.37 -2.25 10.76
C GLN A 147 1.97 -0.78 10.99
N TYR A 148 1.79 -0.38 12.24
CA TYR A 148 1.39 0.98 12.62
C TYR A 148 2.56 1.82 13.16
N ILE A 149 3.74 1.23 13.32
CA ILE A 149 4.91 1.89 13.91
C ILE A 149 5.69 2.64 12.83
N LEU A 150 6.06 3.90 13.09
CA LEU A 150 6.75 4.75 12.12
C LEU A 150 8.24 4.40 11.92
N ARG A 151 8.92 3.82 12.90
CA ARG A 151 10.37 3.60 12.87
C ARG A 151 11.17 4.90 12.67
N ARG A 152 10.83 5.98 13.38
CA ARG A 152 11.35 7.34 13.17
C ARG A 152 12.88 7.42 13.08
N ARG A 153 13.60 6.69 13.93
CA ARG A 153 15.07 6.65 13.91
C ARG A 153 15.60 5.99 12.64
N VAL A 154 15.02 4.87 12.27
CA VAL A 154 15.40 4.13 11.05
C VAL A 154 15.07 4.94 9.79
N GLU A 155 13.93 5.64 9.77
CA GLU A 155 13.54 6.48 8.63
C GLU A 155 14.51 7.63 8.37
N ALA A 156 15.04 8.26 9.42
CA ALA A 156 16.04 9.32 9.28
C ALA A 156 17.33 8.80 8.62
N LEU A 157 17.86 7.68 9.14
CA LEU A 157 19.05 7.02 8.59
C LEU A 157 18.82 6.51 7.16
N ARG A 158 17.67 5.91 6.90
CA ARG A 158 17.31 5.43 5.56
C ARG A 158 17.16 6.56 4.57
N ARG A 159 16.65 7.72 4.96
CA ARG A 159 16.57 8.89 4.09
C ARG A 159 17.97 9.36 3.69
N GLU A 160 18.90 9.41 4.63
CA GLU A 160 20.29 9.73 4.34
C GLU A 160 20.90 8.72 3.35
N HIS A 161 20.76 7.43 3.63
CA HIS A 161 21.18 6.37 2.71
C HIS A 161 20.51 6.48 1.33
N GLN A 162 19.21 6.73 1.25
CA GLN A 162 18.50 6.88 -0.02
C GLN A 162 18.98 8.08 -0.83
N ASN A 163 19.42 9.16 -0.19
CA ASN A 163 20.02 10.29 -0.90
C ASN A 163 21.32 9.90 -1.60
N HIS A 164 22.14 9.05 -0.98
CA HIS A 164 23.34 8.49 -1.61
C HIS A 164 22.99 7.54 -2.75
N ILE A 165 22.07 6.61 -2.53
CA ILE A 165 21.59 5.68 -3.56
C ILE A 165 20.98 6.43 -4.76
N HIS A 166 20.26 7.53 -4.52
CA HIS A 166 19.72 8.35 -5.60
C HIS A 166 20.83 8.93 -6.49
N LYS A 167 21.93 9.42 -5.90
CA LYS A 167 23.10 9.89 -6.66
C LYS A 167 23.70 8.77 -7.50
N ILE A 168 23.90 7.59 -6.90
CA ILE A 168 24.42 6.41 -7.63
C ILE A 168 23.50 6.09 -8.82
N ARG A 169 22.19 6.08 -8.63
CA ARG A 169 21.23 5.82 -9.73
C ARG A 169 21.28 6.89 -10.83
N GLN A 170 21.44 8.15 -10.47
CA GLN A 170 21.62 9.22 -11.45
C GLN A 170 22.89 9.04 -12.29
N GLU A 171 24.00 8.67 -11.67
CA GLU A 171 25.26 8.38 -12.37
C GLU A 171 25.12 7.19 -13.33
N LEU A 172 24.49 6.09 -12.86
CA LEU A 172 24.22 4.93 -13.72
C LEU A 172 23.28 5.28 -14.88
N LYS A 173 22.28 6.14 -14.66
CA LYS A 173 21.42 6.63 -15.73
C LYS A 173 22.17 7.47 -16.76
N GLN A 174 23.14 8.28 -16.34
CA GLN A 174 24.01 9.02 -17.26
C GLN A 174 24.89 8.10 -18.10
N GLU A 175 25.37 6.99 -17.52
CA GLU A 175 26.27 6.03 -18.18
C GLU A 175 25.51 5.05 -19.10
N PHE A 176 24.36 4.53 -18.69
CA PHE A 176 23.61 3.46 -19.38
C PHE A 176 22.28 3.92 -19.98
N GLY A 177 21.88 5.21 -19.84
CA GLY A 177 20.57 5.71 -20.28
C GLY A 177 19.42 5.30 -19.35
N ASP A 178 18.20 5.29 -19.87
CA ASP A 178 16.97 4.94 -19.11
C ASP A 178 16.79 3.42 -18.85
N GLY A 179 17.76 2.62 -19.27
CA GLY A 179 17.82 1.18 -19.04
C GLY A 179 18.75 0.53 -20.07
N ALA A 180 19.49 -0.44 -19.62
CA ALA A 180 20.33 -1.24 -20.51
C ALA A 180 19.39 -2.13 -21.37
N ASP A 181 19.39 -1.92 -22.68
CA ASP A 181 18.47 -2.60 -23.61
C ASP A 181 18.87 -4.07 -23.86
N ASP A 182 20.11 -4.44 -23.59
CA ASP A 182 20.62 -5.78 -23.78
C ASP A 182 21.09 -6.45 -22.48
N PRO A 183 21.17 -7.78 -22.42
CA PRO A 183 21.56 -8.53 -21.22
C PRO A 183 22.96 -8.19 -20.68
N ALA A 184 23.92 -7.90 -21.56
CA ALA A 184 25.30 -7.60 -21.15
C ALA A 184 25.38 -6.23 -20.48
N SER A 185 24.72 -5.21 -21.05
CA SER A 185 24.61 -3.88 -20.46
C SER A 185 23.89 -3.93 -19.10
N ARG A 186 22.84 -4.74 -18.98
CA ARG A 186 22.13 -4.96 -17.70
C ARG A 186 23.05 -5.58 -16.64
N LEU A 187 23.84 -6.55 -17.02
CA LEU A 187 24.80 -7.18 -16.11
C LEU A 187 25.87 -6.17 -15.67
N ALA A 188 26.46 -5.42 -16.62
CA ALA A 188 27.45 -4.40 -16.34
C ALA A 188 26.90 -3.31 -15.39
N MET A 189 25.69 -2.81 -15.65
CA MET A 189 25.02 -1.85 -14.77
C MET A 189 24.82 -2.40 -13.35
N ARG A 190 24.42 -3.68 -13.24
CA ARG A 190 24.22 -4.34 -11.93
C ARG A 190 25.53 -4.48 -11.15
N GLU A 191 26.61 -4.89 -11.82
CA GLU A 191 27.93 -5.03 -11.18
C GLU A 191 28.49 -3.66 -10.76
N LEU A 192 28.30 -2.63 -11.60
CA LEU A 192 28.71 -1.28 -11.23
C LEU A 192 27.87 -0.71 -10.08
N TYR A 193 26.56 -0.99 -10.04
CA TYR A 193 25.71 -0.62 -8.90
C TYR A 193 26.24 -1.23 -7.60
N LYS A 194 26.50 -2.53 -7.59
CA LYS A 194 27.07 -3.24 -6.42
C LYS A 194 28.42 -2.65 -5.98
N ALA A 195 29.30 -2.37 -6.93
CA ALA A 195 30.62 -1.78 -6.62
C ALA A 195 30.46 -0.38 -5.99
N LYS A 196 29.55 0.45 -6.50
CA LYS A 196 29.28 1.78 -5.95
C LYS A 196 28.61 1.70 -4.57
N GLU A 197 27.71 0.75 -4.36
CA GLU A 197 27.08 0.51 -3.05
C GLU A 197 28.10 0.04 -2.02
N GLN A 198 29.03 -0.84 -2.40
CA GLN A 198 30.14 -1.24 -1.54
C GLN A 198 31.06 -0.06 -1.21
N ALA A 199 31.41 0.75 -2.19
CA ALA A 199 32.20 1.96 -1.98
C ALA A 199 31.51 2.94 -1.02
N LEU A 200 30.19 3.11 -1.14
CA LEU A 200 29.39 3.91 -0.22
C LEU A 200 29.46 3.36 1.22
N GLN A 201 29.39 2.05 1.39
CA GLN A 201 29.52 1.42 2.70
C GLN A 201 30.90 1.62 3.30
N ASP A 202 31.94 1.57 2.48
CA ASP A 202 33.34 1.78 2.90
C ASP A 202 33.60 3.26 3.26
N GLU A 203 32.94 4.19 2.57
CA GLU A 203 33.02 5.65 2.81
C GLU A 203 32.23 6.11 4.04
N HIS A 204 31.08 5.48 4.31
CA HIS A 204 30.14 5.82 5.39
C HIS A 204 29.84 4.65 6.32
N PRO A 205 30.86 3.98 6.92
CA PRO A 205 30.65 2.80 7.75
C PRO A 205 29.74 3.09 8.96
N GLU A 206 29.81 4.31 9.51
CA GLU A 206 28.98 4.76 10.64
C GLU A 206 27.50 4.79 10.31
N LEU A 207 27.11 5.18 9.09
CA LEU A 207 25.72 5.18 8.64
C LEU A 207 25.17 3.74 8.59
N PHE A 208 25.91 2.82 7.99
CA PHE A 208 25.51 1.43 7.89
C PHE A 208 25.48 0.72 9.26
N GLU A 209 26.41 1.07 10.15
CA GLU A 209 26.41 0.56 11.53
C GLU A 209 25.21 1.09 12.30
N ALA A 210 24.90 2.38 12.20
CA ALA A 210 23.73 2.98 12.82
C ALA A 210 22.43 2.37 12.31
N MET A 211 22.32 2.10 11.00
CA MET A 211 21.16 1.40 10.41
C MET A 211 21.03 -0.02 10.98
N ARG A 212 22.12 -0.80 11.02
CA ARG A 212 22.11 -2.15 11.62
C ARG A 212 21.72 -2.11 13.10
N ALA A 213 22.26 -1.18 13.87
CA ALA A 213 21.94 -1.03 15.29
C ALA A 213 20.46 -0.64 15.51
N ALA A 214 19.93 0.21 14.65
CA ALA A 214 18.52 0.60 14.70
C ALA A 214 17.56 -0.53 14.28
N ASP A 215 17.98 -1.45 13.40
CA ASP A 215 17.20 -2.61 13.00
C ASP A 215 17.37 -3.82 13.95
N ALA A 216 18.41 -3.86 14.80
CA ALA A 216 18.70 -5.00 15.65
C ALA A 216 17.55 -5.45 16.57
N PRO A 217 16.74 -4.58 17.19
CA PRO A 217 15.57 -4.99 17.95
C PRO A 217 14.55 -5.74 17.07
N TRP A 218 14.31 -5.23 15.86
CA TRP A 218 13.39 -5.83 14.90
C TRP A 218 13.89 -7.19 14.39
N GLU A 219 15.19 -7.32 14.17
CA GLU A 219 15.82 -8.59 13.79
C GLU A 219 15.61 -9.67 14.86
N SER A 220 15.63 -9.30 16.15
CA SER A 220 15.41 -10.24 17.26
C SER A 220 13.96 -10.66 17.44
N GLU A 221 12.99 -9.82 17.02
CA GLU A 221 11.55 -10.08 17.11
C GLU A 221 11.00 -10.75 15.83
N LYS A 222 11.81 -10.87 14.81
CA LYS A 222 11.42 -11.42 13.51
C LYS A 222 11.02 -12.89 13.60
N ILE A 223 9.88 -13.23 13.04
CA ILE A 223 9.39 -14.62 12.95
C ILE A 223 9.31 -15.11 11.52
N PRO A 224 9.59 -16.39 11.25
CA PRO A 224 9.59 -16.95 9.91
C PRO A 224 8.19 -17.32 9.44
N LEU A 225 7.82 -16.97 8.21
CA LEU A 225 6.63 -17.49 7.53
C LEU A 225 6.97 -18.85 6.89
N THR A 226 6.99 -19.90 7.72
CA THR A 226 7.25 -21.27 7.27
C THR A 226 5.94 -22.02 7.01
N GLY A 227 5.99 -23.07 6.20
CA GLY A 227 4.84 -23.94 5.99
C GLY A 227 5.03 -24.97 4.90
N LYS A 228 3.99 -25.76 4.67
CA LYS A 228 3.90 -26.72 3.55
C LYS A 228 3.50 -26.02 2.26
N ALA A 229 3.73 -26.67 1.12
CA ALA A 229 3.20 -26.21 -0.17
C ALA A 229 1.71 -25.85 -0.05
N GLY A 230 1.34 -24.67 -0.54
CA GLY A 230 -0.01 -24.12 -0.38
C GLY A 230 -0.19 -23.24 0.86
N THR A 231 0.87 -22.93 1.60
CA THR A 231 0.79 -21.91 2.66
C THR A 231 0.61 -20.53 2.03
N VAL A 232 -0.33 -19.76 2.61
CA VAL A 232 -0.64 -18.38 2.23
C VAL A 232 -0.58 -17.51 3.48
N SER A 233 0.17 -16.43 3.43
CA SER A 233 0.16 -15.43 4.50
C SER A 233 -0.40 -14.12 3.97
N ILE A 234 -1.44 -13.58 4.64
CA ILE A 234 -1.97 -12.25 4.37
C ILE A 234 -1.36 -11.30 5.38
N VAL A 235 -0.69 -10.26 4.91
CA VAL A 235 0.15 -9.37 5.70
C VAL A 235 -0.29 -7.93 5.47
N HIS A 236 -0.39 -7.13 6.54
CA HIS A 236 -0.64 -5.70 6.43
C HIS A 236 0.48 -5.04 5.59
N PHE A 237 0.10 -4.13 4.69
CA PHE A 237 1.05 -3.54 3.73
C PHE A 237 2.26 -2.86 4.39
N ASP A 238 2.04 -2.19 5.50
CA ASP A 238 3.10 -1.46 6.24
C ASP A 238 3.81 -2.32 7.30
N MET A 239 3.64 -3.64 7.30
CA MET A 239 4.39 -4.50 8.22
C MET A 239 5.88 -4.54 7.87
N VAL A 240 6.74 -4.45 8.88
CA VAL A 240 8.18 -4.69 8.71
C VAL A 240 8.41 -6.15 8.33
N HIS A 241 9.06 -6.36 7.20
CA HIS A 241 9.38 -7.69 6.71
C HIS A 241 10.71 -7.71 5.95
N GLY A 242 11.20 -8.89 5.68
CA GLY A 242 12.45 -9.11 4.95
C GLY A 242 12.75 -10.59 4.87
N ARG A 243 13.98 -10.95 4.66
CA ARG A 243 14.38 -12.35 4.75
C ARG A 243 14.59 -12.75 6.20
N TYR A 244 14.08 -13.92 6.59
CA TYR A 244 14.30 -14.47 7.93
C TYR A 244 15.73 -14.96 8.11
N SER A 245 16.20 -15.79 7.17
CA SER A 245 17.53 -16.39 7.19
C SER A 245 18.01 -16.61 5.76
N ALA A 246 19.31 -16.88 5.57
CA ALA A 246 19.85 -17.30 4.28
C ALA A 246 19.15 -18.59 3.79
N ASN A 247 19.02 -18.72 2.48
CA ASN A 247 18.55 -19.95 1.87
C ASN A 247 19.74 -20.92 1.77
N THR A 248 19.74 -21.93 2.62
CA THR A 248 20.76 -23.00 2.67
C THR A 248 20.26 -24.34 2.12
N SER A 249 19.07 -24.36 1.52
CA SER A 249 18.46 -25.59 0.97
C SER A 249 19.10 -26.07 -0.32
N GLY A 250 19.91 -25.23 -0.98
CA GLY A 250 20.49 -25.50 -2.29
C GLY A 250 19.51 -25.42 -3.46
N GLN A 251 18.25 -25.04 -3.19
CA GLN A 251 17.19 -24.87 -4.21
C GLN A 251 16.59 -23.46 -4.14
N PRO A 252 16.15 -22.88 -5.26
CA PRO A 252 15.39 -21.65 -5.24
C PRO A 252 14.11 -21.79 -4.41
N ARG A 253 13.70 -20.70 -3.74
CA ARG A 253 12.45 -20.63 -3.03
C ARG A 253 11.59 -19.52 -3.64
N HIS A 254 10.45 -19.91 -4.21
CA HIS A 254 9.45 -18.98 -4.73
C HIS A 254 8.55 -18.46 -3.61
N MET A 255 8.24 -17.19 -3.67
CA MET A 255 7.18 -16.56 -2.88
C MET A 255 6.43 -15.60 -3.80
N VAL A 256 5.24 -16.01 -4.19
CA VAL A 256 4.41 -15.18 -5.06
C VAL A 256 3.70 -14.13 -4.23
N LYS A 257 3.99 -12.86 -4.53
CA LYS A 257 3.39 -11.70 -3.87
C LYS A 257 2.25 -11.15 -4.70
N PHE A 258 1.11 -10.95 -4.05
CA PHE A 258 -0.02 -10.19 -4.56
C PHE A 258 -0.34 -9.04 -3.60
N LEU A 259 -0.72 -7.91 -4.16
CA LEU A 259 -1.22 -6.77 -3.40
C LEU A 259 -2.73 -6.63 -3.64
N PHE A 260 -3.47 -6.38 -2.58
CA PHE A 260 -4.91 -6.12 -2.62
C PHE A 260 -5.22 -4.76 -2.01
N THR A 261 -6.21 -4.10 -2.57
CA THR A 261 -6.62 -2.74 -2.17
C THR A 261 -8.10 -2.73 -1.81
N ARG A 262 -8.43 -2.11 -0.69
CA ARG A 262 -9.81 -1.80 -0.33
C ARG A 262 -10.34 -0.69 -1.23
N ASN A 263 -11.50 -0.90 -1.84
CA ASN A 263 -12.13 0.12 -2.68
C ASN A 263 -13.07 1.06 -1.92
N GLU A 264 -13.82 0.55 -0.94
CA GLU A 264 -14.76 1.34 -0.15
C GLU A 264 -14.31 1.47 1.30
N GLU A 265 -14.44 2.68 1.87
CA GLU A 265 -14.29 2.86 3.30
C GLU A 265 -15.35 2.04 4.04
N PRO A 266 -15.04 1.46 5.22
CA PRO A 266 -15.98 0.59 5.92
C PRO A 266 -17.25 1.35 6.33
N ARG A 267 -18.40 0.68 6.19
CA ARG A 267 -19.71 1.14 6.70
C ARG A 267 -20.26 0.23 7.77
N GLU A 268 -19.85 -1.03 7.73
CA GLU A 268 -20.23 -2.11 8.63
C GLU A 268 -19.11 -3.17 8.67
N PRO A 269 -19.13 -4.08 9.63
CA PRO A 269 -18.18 -5.19 9.67
C PRO A 269 -18.26 -6.07 8.42
N SER A 270 -17.12 -6.47 7.89
CA SER A 270 -17.01 -7.39 6.74
C SER A 270 -16.58 -8.81 7.13
N TRP A 271 -16.64 -9.13 8.42
CA TRP A 271 -16.36 -10.45 9.01
C TRP A 271 -17.57 -10.94 9.81
N ASP A 272 -17.53 -12.14 10.35
CA ASP A 272 -18.57 -12.69 11.24
C ASP A 272 -18.50 -12.01 12.61
N HIS A 273 -19.15 -10.82 12.70
CA HIS A 273 -19.09 -9.97 13.88
C HIS A 273 -20.24 -10.26 14.83
N SER A 274 -19.91 -10.76 16.02
CA SER A 274 -20.88 -11.10 17.08
C SER A 274 -21.39 -9.88 17.90
N GLY A 275 -20.89 -8.68 17.63
CA GLY A 275 -21.13 -7.49 18.44
C GLY A 275 -20.07 -7.26 19.53
N ALA A 276 -18.97 -8.02 19.53
CA ALA A 276 -17.90 -7.87 20.49
C ALA A 276 -17.27 -6.47 20.48
N SER A 277 -16.82 -6.02 21.65
CA SER A 277 -15.94 -4.85 21.80
C SER A 277 -14.47 -5.28 21.70
N TRP A 278 -13.57 -4.30 21.64
CA TRP A 278 -12.14 -4.54 21.72
C TRP A 278 -11.75 -5.17 23.06
N GLN A 279 -10.95 -6.23 23.06
CA GLN A 279 -10.60 -6.98 24.26
C GLN A 279 -9.12 -7.35 24.38
N ILE A 280 -8.36 -7.34 23.26
CA ILE A 280 -6.96 -7.78 23.27
C ILE A 280 -6.07 -6.70 23.88
N GLU A 281 -5.27 -7.07 24.89
CA GLU A 281 -4.24 -6.26 25.52
C GLU A 281 -4.64 -4.76 25.76
N PRO A 282 -5.71 -4.49 26.53
CA PRO A 282 -6.24 -3.13 26.69
C PRO A 282 -5.28 -2.18 27.38
N ASN A 283 -4.23 -2.70 28.02
CA ASN A 283 -3.20 -1.92 28.72
C ASN A 283 -1.89 -1.75 27.90
N ALA A 284 -1.84 -2.28 26.68
CA ALA A 284 -0.70 -2.06 25.80
C ALA A 284 -0.59 -0.58 25.41
N PRO A 285 0.62 -0.04 25.23
CA PRO A 285 0.78 1.35 24.79
C PRO A 285 0.00 1.69 23.52
N GLU A 286 -0.07 0.74 22.57
CA GLU A 286 -0.76 0.89 21.28
C GLU A 286 -2.27 0.65 21.34
N ALA A 287 -2.81 0.17 22.45
CA ALA A 287 -4.23 -0.21 22.56
C ALA A 287 -5.21 0.89 22.08
N PRO A 288 -4.98 2.20 22.34
CA PRO A 288 -5.84 3.25 21.82
C PRO A 288 -5.90 3.30 20.28
N ALA A 289 -4.80 2.95 19.61
CA ALA A 289 -4.75 2.85 18.15
C ALA A 289 -5.48 1.60 17.65
N TRP A 290 -5.24 0.44 18.26
CA TRP A 290 -5.90 -0.82 17.88
C TRP A 290 -7.41 -0.77 18.05
N GLU A 291 -7.90 -0.19 19.15
CA GLU A 291 -9.34 0.04 19.36
C GLU A 291 -9.93 0.98 18.30
N TYR A 292 -9.18 2.02 17.91
CA TYR A 292 -9.60 2.88 16.80
C TYR A 292 -9.71 2.10 15.49
N PHE A 293 -8.73 1.25 15.13
CA PHE A 293 -8.78 0.45 13.90
C PHE A 293 -9.92 -0.56 13.92
N TRP A 294 -10.17 -1.19 15.05
CA TRP A 294 -11.33 -2.05 15.26
C TRP A 294 -12.64 -1.32 14.93
N ASN A 295 -12.83 -0.15 15.52
CA ASN A 295 -14.03 0.66 15.28
C ASN A 295 -14.08 1.21 13.86
N TRP A 296 -12.94 1.55 13.27
CA TRP A 296 -12.88 1.96 11.87
C TRP A 296 -13.34 0.83 10.94
N HIS A 297 -12.87 -0.40 11.13
CA HIS A 297 -13.32 -1.56 10.35
C HIS A 297 -14.81 -1.85 10.50
N LYS A 298 -15.41 -1.48 11.63
CA LYS A 298 -16.87 -1.57 11.88
C LYS A 298 -17.67 -0.46 11.21
N GLY A 299 -17.01 0.53 10.60
CA GLY A 299 -17.68 1.73 10.08
C GLY A 299 -18.26 2.64 11.18
N THR A 300 -17.94 2.39 12.43
CA THR A 300 -18.45 3.18 13.57
C THR A 300 -17.48 4.32 13.89
N PRO A 301 -18.00 5.54 14.21
CA PRO A 301 -17.15 6.59 14.74
C PRO A 301 -16.52 6.10 16.04
N ALA A 302 -15.23 6.29 16.17
CA ALA A 302 -14.57 5.99 17.43
C ALA A 302 -15.08 6.94 18.53
N ALA A 303 -15.43 6.40 19.68
CA ALA A 303 -15.94 7.16 20.82
C ALA A 303 -14.95 8.26 21.25
N THR A 304 -15.48 9.40 21.69
CA THR A 304 -14.72 10.46 22.34
C THR A 304 -14.42 10.03 23.78
N ALA A 305 -13.17 10.06 24.20
CA ALA A 305 -12.83 9.80 25.60
C ALA A 305 -13.06 11.06 26.44
N GLU A 306 -13.76 10.91 27.56
CA GLU A 306 -14.02 12.03 28.49
C GLU A 306 -12.86 12.26 29.48
N ILE A 307 -11.96 11.28 29.61
CA ILE A 307 -10.91 11.29 30.64
C ILE A 307 -9.63 11.88 30.05
N ALA A 308 -9.15 12.96 30.70
CA ALA A 308 -7.82 13.50 30.39
C ALA A 308 -6.73 12.46 30.69
N ALA A 309 -5.83 12.23 29.74
CA ALA A 309 -4.64 11.42 29.93
C ALA A 309 -3.42 12.35 30.00
N PRO A 310 -3.04 12.82 31.20
CA PRO A 310 -1.97 13.82 31.36
C PRO A 310 -0.64 13.36 30.78
N ASP A 311 -0.37 12.05 30.81
CA ASP A 311 0.87 11.47 30.29
C ASP A 311 0.91 11.43 28.75
N ALA A 312 -0.24 11.58 28.07
CA ALA A 312 -0.29 11.49 26.60
C ALA A 312 0.51 12.62 25.93
N VAL A 313 0.58 13.81 26.51
CA VAL A 313 1.37 14.93 25.98
C VAL A 313 2.87 14.60 26.01
N THR A 314 3.35 14.07 27.12
CA THR A 314 4.76 13.66 27.28
C THR A 314 5.07 12.44 26.40
N ASN A 315 4.16 11.46 26.36
CA ASN A 315 4.35 10.24 25.59
C ASN A 315 4.34 10.48 24.08
N LEU A 316 3.63 11.50 23.57
CA LEU A 316 3.68 11.90 22.16
C LEU A 316 5.11 12.23 21.70
N GLN A 317 5.92 12.78 22.60
CA GLN A 317 7.31 13.15 22.35
C GLN A 317 8.30 12.01 22.68
N SER A 318 7.82 10.86 23.13
CA SER A 318 8.67 9.72 23.48
C SER A 318 9.48 9.22 22.29
N ASP A 319 10.69 8.77 22.55
CA ASP A 319 11.53 8.02 21.60
C ASP A 319 11.01 6.60 21.35
N ASP A 320 10.14 6.09 22.21
CA ASP A 320 9.41 4.84 21.99
C ASP A 320 8.23 5.08 21.04
N ASP A 321 8.35 4.61 19.82
CA ASP A 321 7.33 4.78 18.78
C ASP A 321 5.96 4.15 19.16
N ARG A 322 5.94 3.13 20.04
CA ARG A 322 4.69 2.49 20.51
C ARG A 322 3.96 3.40 21.50
N LEU A 323 4.70 4.01 22.44
CA LEU A 323 4.16 5.00 23.35
C LEU A 323 3.66 6.23 22.61
N ALA A 324 4.44 6.75 21.66
CA ALA A 324 4.07 7.92 20.86
C ALA A 324 2.81 7.66 20.02
N LEU A 325 2.68 6.47 19.43
CA LEU A 325 1.50 6.06 18.68
C LEU A 325 0.24 6.07 19.56
N GLY A 326 0.28 5.38 20.70
CA GLY A 326 -0.84 5.34 21.62
C GLY A 326 -1.24 6.72 22.14
N ALA A 327 -0.24 7.56 22.43
CA ALA A 327 -0.45 8.95 22.85
C ALA A 327 -1.15 9.79 21.76
N ALA A 328 -0.74 9.66 20.49
CA ALA A 328 -1.37 10.33 19.36
C ALA A 328 -2.86 9.97 19.25
N TYR A 329 -3.18 8.66 19.33
CA TYR A 329 -4.58 8.19 19.28
C TYR A 329 -5.38 8.57 20.53
N THR A 330 -4.76 8.62 21.70
CA THR A 330 -5.38 9.09 22.93
C THR A 330 -5.73 10.57 22.82
N LEU A 331 -4.77 11.43 22.45
CA LEU A 331 -5.01 12.87 22.22
C LEU A 331 -6.06 13.11 21.14
N GLY A 332 -6.01 12.35 20.04
CA GLY A 332 -6.99 12.42 18.96
C GLY A 332 -8.40 12.02 19.38
N SER A 333 -8.56 11.29 20.49
CA SER A 333 -9.87 10.93 21.06
C SER A 333 -10.47 12.04 21.94
N GLN A 334 -9.71 13.06 22.30
CA GLN A 334 -10.08 14.06 23.29
C GLN A 334 -10.19 15.45 22.64
N PRO A 335 -11.25 16.22 22.91
CA PRO A 335 -11.33 17.61 22.43
C PRO A 335 -10.16 18.49 22.90
N THR A 336 -9.66 18.24 24.10
CA THR A 336 -8.50 18.94 24.70
C THR A 336 -7.17 18.58 24.05
N GLY A 337 -7.09 17.47 23.31
CA GLY A 337 -5.89 17.06 22.58
C GLY A 337 -5.70 17.79 21.25
N LEU A 338 -6.76 18.33 20.65
CA LEU A 338 -6.68 18.99 19.34
C LEU A 338 -5.68 20.14 19.27
N PRO A 339 -5.64 21.10 20.22
CA PRO A 339 -4.65 22.19 20.18
C PRO A 339 -3.21 21.67 20.26
N ILE A 340 -2.96 20.62 21.02
CA ILE A 340 -1.64 19.99 21.17
C ILE A 340 -1.22 19.34 19.86
N LEU A 341 -2.14 18.60 19.24
CA LEU A 341 -1.90 17.96 17.94
C LEU A 341 -1.70 19.00 16.84
N GLU A 342 -2.44 20.12 16.84
CA GLU A 342 -2.26 21.24 15.90
C GLU A 342 -0.85 21.83 16.01
N GLU A 343 -0.42 22.20 17.21
CA GLU A 343 0.92 22.74 17.46
C GLU A 343 2.02 21.77 17.02
N THR A 344 1.89 20.49 17.39
CA THR A 344 2.86 19.45 17.04
C THR A 344 2.88 19.19 15.52
N PHE A 345 1.74 19.21 14.86
CA PHE A 345 1.62 19.00 13.40
C PHE A 345 2.28 20.14 12.60
N LEU A 346 2.28 21.35 13.13
CA LEU A 346 2.92 22.53 12.51
C LEU A 346 4.40 22.69 12.90
N SER A 347 4.94 21.84 13.78
CA SER A 347 6.35 21.90 14.19
C SER A 347 7.32 21.50 13.07
N ASP A 348 8.63 21.72 13.26
CA ASP A 348 9.66 21.36 12.29
C ASP A 348 10.09 19.88 12.38
N ASP A 349 9.77 19.19 13.45
CA ASP A 349 10.10 17.77 13.62
C ASP A 349 9.20 16.87 12.77
N ILE A 350 9.80 16.21 11.79
CA ILE A 350 9.05 15.36 10.81
C ILE A 350 8.40 14.16 11.51
N GLY A 351 9.07 13.55 12.48
CA GLY A 351 8.56 12.39 13.20
C GLY A 351 7.36 12.76 14.07
N LEU A 352 7.47 13.86 14.81
CA LEU A 352 6.38 14.38 15.63
C LEU A 352 5.21 14.86 14.78
N ARG A 353 5.46 15.54 13.66
CA ARG A 353 4.40 15.94 12.71
C ARG A 353 3.60 14.74 12.22
N THR A 354 4.27 13.62 11.91
CA THR A 354 3.59 12.41 11.43
C THR A 354 2.76 11.78 12.55
N MET A 355 3.27 11.72 13.78
CA MET A 355 2.48 11.25 14.92
C MET A 355 1.25 12.14 15.19
N ALA A 356 1.42 13.47 15.12
CA ALA A 356 0.31 14.40 15.25
C ALA A 356 -0.73 14.23 14.12
N ALA A 357 -0.29 13.98 12.87
CA ALA A 357 -1.17 13.68 11.76
C ALA A 357 -2.08 12.47 12.04
N TYR A 358 -1.54 11.42 12.66
CA TYR A 358 -2.32 10.25 13.08
C TYR A 358 -3.37 10.61 14.14
N GLY A 359 -2.99 11.41 15.13
CA GLY A 359 -3.93 11.93 16.13
C GLY A 359 -5.03 12.80 15.52
N LEU A 360 -4.70 13.66 14.55
CA LEU A 360 -5.67 14.48 13.82
C LEU A 360 -6.62 13.63 12.97
N ALA A 361 -6.09 12.61 12.28
CA ALA A 361 -6.92 11.66 11.54
C ALA A 361 -7.89 10.91 12.48
N ARG A 362 -7.42 10.52 13.68
CA ARG A 362 -8.25 9.95 14.75
C ARG A 362 -9.35 10.90 15.20
N SER A 363 -9.05 12.21 15.35
CA SER A 363 -10.02 13.23 15.75
C SER A 363 -11.14 13.39 14.70
N GLY A 364 -10.89 13.00 13.46
CA GLY A 364 -11.88 12.95 12.39
C GLY A 364 -12.50 14.32 12.11
N LYS A 365 -13.83 14.40 12.10
CA LYS A 365 -14.57 15.64 11.79
C LYS A 365 -14.16 16.83 12.66
N ALA A 366 -13.74 16.60 13.90
CA ALA A 366 -13.35 17.67 14.82
C ALA A 366 -12.07 18.41 14.37
N ALA A 367 -11.14 17.72 13.69
CA ALA A 367 -9.92 18.33 13.16
C ALA A 367 -10.13 19.13 11.88
N VAL A 368 -11.20 18.88 11.11
CA VAL A 368 -11.41 19.50 9.79
C VAL A 368 -11.38 21.03 9.80
N PRO A 369 -12.07 21.75 10.74
CA PRO A 369 -12.05 23.21 10.74
C PRO A 369 -10.64 23.79 10.94
N MET A 370 -9.82 23.17 11.75
CA MET A 370 -8.44 23.58 11.97
C MET A 370 -7.59 23.33 10.71
N LEU A 371 -7.67 22.13 10.14
CA LEU A 371 -6.94 21.78 8.92
C LEU A 371 -7.31 22.70 7.74
N MET A 372 -8.56 23.08 7.63
CA MET A 372 -9.02 24.04 6.61
C MET A 372 -8.42 25.42 6.80
N ARG A 373 -8.39 25.96 8.05
CA ARG A 373 -7.74 27.26 8.30
C ARG A 373 -6.25 27.23 7.98
N ALA A 374 -5.56 26.13 8.31
CA ALA A 374 -4.16 25.96 7.99
C ALA A 374 -3.92 25.83 6.47
N LEU A 375 -4.84 25.17 5.75
CA LEU A 375 -4.77 24.99 4.29
C LEU A 375 -4.88 26.32 3.54
N ASP A 376 -5.70 27.26 4.02
CA ASP A 376 -5.88 28.58 3.41
C ASP A 376 -4.59 29.41 3.37
N GLN A 377 -3.61 29.10 4.24
CA GLN A 377 -2.34 29.84 4.35
C GLN A 377 -1.12 28.95 4.01
N ALA A 378 -1.35 27.73 3.53
CA ALA A 378 -0.31 26.75 3.30
C ALA A 378 0.50 27.04 2.04
N ASP A 379 1.81 26.85 2.13
CA ASP A 379 2.63 26.60 0.95
C ASP A 379 2.38 25.16 0.43
N ALA A 380 2.97 24.83 -0.72
CA ALA A 380 2.78 23.52 -1.34
C ALA A 380 3.17 22.34 -0.41
N SER A 381 4.21 22.48 0.39
CA SER A 381 4.69 21.44 1.29
C SER A 381 3.71 21.19 2.46
N LEU A 382 3.23 22.26 3.07
CA LEU A 382 2.24 22.16 4.14
C LEU A 382 0.89 21.70 3.60
N ALA A 383 0.49 22.19 2.41
CA ALA A 383 -0.75 21.80 1.75
C ALA A 383 -0.81 20.27 1.51
N VAL A 384 0.28 19.67 1.00
CA VAL A 384 0.36 18.20 0.81
C VAL A 384 0.07 17.47 2.12
N ARG A 385 0.66 17.89 3.23
CA ARG A 385 0.47 17.25 4.54
C ARG A 385 -0.96 17.40 5.06
N ILE A 386 -1.54 18.58 4.92
CA ILE A 386 -2.93 18.83 5.36
C ILE A 386 -3.90 18.02 4.51
N ILE A 387 -3.72 18.02 3.19
CA ILE A 387 -4.55 17.27 2.24
C ILE A 387 -4.46 15.77 2.52
N ASP A 388 -3.26 15.27 2.87
CA ASP A 388 -3.05 13.88 3.26
C ASP A 388 -3.88 13.50 4.49
N VAL A 389 -3.83 14.32 5.55
CA VAL A 389 -4.64 14.10 6.76
C VAL A 389 -6.14 14.16 6.45
N LEU A 390 -6.60 15.10 5.63
CA LEU A 390 -8.00 15.18 5.21
C LEU A 390 -8.44 13.90 4.46
N GLY A 391 -7.56 13.36 3.61
CA GLY A 391 -7.77 12.08 2.95
C GLY A 391 -7.81 10.90 3.92
N ASP A 392 -7.00 10.90 4.97
CA ASP A 392 -7.02 9.87 6.02
C ASP A 392 -8.28 9.92 6.88
N ILE A 393 -8.77 11.12 7.18
CA ILE A 393 -10.09 11.30 7.81
C ILE A 393 -11.21 10.70 6.92
N GLY A 394 -11.04 10.76 5.61
CA GLY A 394 -11.94 10.17 4.63
C GLY A 394 -13.34 10.81 4.62
N PRO A 395 -14.42 10.03 4.54
CA PRO A 395 -15.79 10.56 4.41
C PRO A 395 -16.22 11.52 5.52
N ARG A 396 -15.58 11.46 6.70
CA ARG A 396 -15.85 12.39 7.81
C ARG A 396 -15.34 13.80 7.55
N ALA A 397 -14.47 13.98 6.53
CA ALA A 397 -13.95 15.29 6.09
C ALA A 397 -14.72 15.86 4.88
N VAL A 398 -15.96 15.40 4.60
CA VAL A 398 -16.73 15.82 3.41
C VAL A 398 -16.90 17.35 3.30
N SER A 399 -16.90 18.08 4.41
CA SER A 399 -16.94 19.55 4.40
C SER A 399 -15.69 20.21 3.77
N ALA A 400 -14.58 19.48 3.60
CA ALA A 400 -13.38 19.95 2.92
C ALA A 400 -13.39 19.70 1.40
N ALA A 401 -14.41 19.01 0.86
CA ALA A 401 -14.42 18.58 -0.54
C ALA A 401 -14.24 19.72 -1.55
N ASN A 402 -14.89 20.87 -1.35
CA ASN A 402 -14.76 22.04 -2.25
C ASN A 402 -13.33 22.61 -2.24
N ALA A 403 -12.70 22.69 -1.08
CA ALA A 403 -11.31 23.14 -0.99
C ALA A 403 -10.38 22.12 -1.68
N LEU A 404 -10.53 20.82 -1.40
CA LEU A 404 -9.76 19.79 -2.07
C LEU A 404 -9.90 19.88 -3.60
N ALA A 405 -11.12 20.09 -4.12
CA ALA A 405 -11.35 20.30 -5.54
C ALA A 405 -10.58 21.50 -6.11
N THR A 406 -10.47 22.60 -5.35
CA THR A 406 -9.66 23.74 -5.76
C THR A 406 -8.17 23.39 -5.88
N TRP A 407 -7.65 22.64 -4.90
CA TRP A 407 -6.24 22.24 -4.85
C TRP A 407 -5.85 21.21 -5.93
N THR A 408 -6.80 20.55 -6.60
CA THR A 408 -6.49 19.68 -7.76
C THR A 408 -5.95 20.45 -8.97
N ASN A 409 -6.09 21.77 -9.01
CA ASN A 409 -5.58 22.62 -10.09
C ASN A 409 -4.23 23.32 -9.74
N HIS A 410 -3.58 22.91 -8.65
CA HIS A 410 -2.33 23.52 -8.21
C HIS A 410 -1.20 23.29 -9.22
N ALA A 411 -0.27 24.26 -9.35
CA ALA A 411 0.86 24.17 -10.27
C ALA A 411 1.79 22.99 -9.96
N GLU A 412 2.04 22.73 -8.66
CA GLU A 412 2.89 21.63 -8.22
C GLU A 412 2.19 20.28 -8.38
N PRO A 413 2.75 19.34 -9.17
CA PRO A 413 2.13 18.01 -9.39
C PRO A 413 1.87 17.24 -8.09
N MET A 414 2.77 17.35 -7.12
CA MET A 414 2.62 16.64 -5.83
C MET A 414 1.33 17.05 -5.12
N VAL A 415 0.99 18.33 -5.13
CA VAL A 415 -0.26 18.83 -4.53
C VAL A 415 -1.48 18.26 -5.27
N ARG A 416 -1.46 18.27 -6.61
CA ARG A 416 -2.54 17.69 -7.42
C ARG A 416 -2.75 16.19 -7.14
N ARG A 417 -1.66 15.42 -7.01
CA ARG A 417 -1.70 13.99 -6.68
C ARG A 417 -2.49 13.71 -5.40
N TYR A 418 -2.11 14.41 -4.33
CA TYR A 418 -2.76 14.23 -3.03
C TYR A 418 -4.20 14.77 -3.01
N ALA A 419 -4.45 15.91 -3.67
CA ALA A 419 -5.78 16.51 -3.73
C ALA A 419 -6.80 15.61 -4.47
N LEU A 420 -6.41 15.03 -5.61
CA LEU A 420 -7.27 14.12 -6.38
C LEU A 420 -7.59 12.84 -5.59
N GLU A 421 -6.61 12.27 -4.91
CA GLU A 421 -6.83 11.09 -4.08
C GLU A 421 -7.71 11.40 -2.85
N ALA A 422 -7.37 12.47 -2.12
CA ALA A 422 -8.13 12.90 -0.95
C ALA A 422 -9.58 13.24 -1.30
N LEU A 423 -9.82 13.94 -2.42
CA LEU A 423 -11.16 14.24 -2.90
C LEU A 423 -11.97 12.95 -3.12
N GLY A 424 -11.41 11.97 -3.80
CA GLY A 424 -12.05 10.67 -4.02
C GLY A 424 -12.40 9.93 -2.73
N LEU A 425 -11.53 10.00 -1.71
CA LEU A 425 -11.78 9.40 -0.40
C LEU A 425 -12.90 10.14 0.37
N VAL A 426 -12.82 11.45 0.41
CA VAL A 426 -13.71 12.32 1.18
C VAL A 426 -15.15 12.25 0.69
N ILE A 427 -15.37 12.17 -0.64
CA ILE A 427 -16.71 12.08 -1.24
C ILE A 427 -17.21 10.64 -1.40
N SER A 428 -16.41 9.63 -1.04
CA SER A 428 -16.70 8.21 -1.33
C SER A 428 -18.00 7.70 -0.74
N HIS A 429 -18.50 8.27 0.35
CA HIS A 429 -19.76 7.88 0.99
C HIS A 429 -20.97 8.71 0.53
N ASN A 430 -20.80 9.72 -0.31
CA ASN A 430 -21.94 10.48 -0.83
C ASN A 430 -22.82 9.59 -1.72
N ALA A 431 -24.12 9.60 -1.49
CA ALA A 431 -25.05 8.80 -2.30
C ALA A 431 -25.10 9.28 -3.74
N GLU A 432 -25.06 10.61 -3.92
CA GLU A 432 -24.95 11.31 -5.19
C GLU A 432 -23.68 12.15 -5.19
N ILE A 433 -23.03 12.25 -6.32
CA ILE A 433 -21.81 13.05 -6.47
C ILE A 433 -22.17 14.35 -7.20
N ASP A 434 -21.80 15.47 -6.59
CA ASP A 434 -21.95 16.79 -7.21
C ASP A 434 -21.21 16.84 -8.55
N GLN A 435 -21.84 17.44 -9.57
CA GLN A 435 -21.27 17.54 -10.91
C GLN A 435 -19.91 18.24 -10.90
N THR A 436 -19.72 19.22 -10.04
CA THR A 436 -18.43 19.93 -9.89
C THR A 436 -17.30 19.00 -9.52
N PHE A 437 -17.54 18.01 -8.65
CA PHE A 437 -16.52 17.02 -8.29
C PHE A 437 -16.27 16.02 -9.42
N LEU A 438 -17.31 15.62 -10.14
CA LEU A 438 -17.17 14.78 -11.33
C LEU A 438 -16.34 15.49 -12.42
N ASP A 439 -16.61 16.76 -12.67
CA ASP A 439 -15.85 17.57 -13.64
C ASP A 439 -14.38 17.72 -13.20
N THR A 440 -14.15 17.96 -11.91
CA THR A 440 -12.80 18.03 -11.32
C THR A 440 -12.04 16.71 -11.51
N LEU A 441 -12.63 15.58 -11.15
CA LEU A 441 -12.00 14.28 -11.32
C LEU A 441 -11.83 13.92 -12.79
N SER A 442 -12.79 14.30 -13.66
CA SER A 442 -12.68 14.13 -15.10
C SER A 442 -11.51 14.92 -15.69
N ALA A 443 -11.27 16.14 -15.23
CA ALA A 443 -10.08 16.92 -15.62
C ALA A 443 -8.79 16.18 -15.18
N GLY A 444 -8.76 15.60 -13.98
CA GLY A 444 -7.63 14.81 -13.49
C GLY A 444 -7.34 13.56 -14.33
N LEU A 445 -8.34 13.00 -15.04
CA LEU A 445 -8.12 11.83 -15.93
C LEU A 445 -7.23 12.13 -17.13
N VAL A 446 -6.97 13.40 -17.43
CA VAL A 446 -6.09 13.85 -18.52
C VAL A 446 -4.89 14.66 -18.03
N ASP A 447 -4.61 14.64 -16.72
CA ASP A 447 -3.44 15.32 -16.13
C ASP A 447 -2.15 14.87 -16.83
N GLU A 448 -1.23 15.80 -17.04
CA GLU A 448 0.10 15.52 -17.60
C GLU A 448 0.94 14.63 -16.68
N ASP A 449 0.76 14.78 -15.35
CA ASP A 449 1.42 13.96 -14.37
C ASP A 449 0.72 12.59 -14.25
N ALA A 450 1.44 11.53 -14.56
CA ALA A 450 0.90 10.16 -14.59
C ALA A 450 0.34 9.71 -13.23
N ILE A 451 0.90 10.19 -12.12
CA ILE A 451 0.45 9.81 -10.77
C ILE A 451 -0.83 10.58 -10.41
N ALA A 452 -0.93 11.86 -10.73
CA ALA A 452 -2.17 12.62 -10.58
C ALA A 452 -3.29 11.97 -11.41
N ARG A 453 -3.02 11.62 -12.68
CA ARG A 453 -3.95 10.90 -13.55
C ARG A 453 -4.37 9.56 -12.97
N ARG A 454 -3.43 8.78 -12.41
CA ARG A 454 -3.72 7.54 -11.72
C ARG A 454 -4.64 7.76 -10.51
N ASN A 455 -4.39 8.78 -9.69
CA ASN A 455 -5.18 9.08 -8.51
C ASN A 455 -6.61 9.52 -8.87
N ALA A 456 -6.77 10.31 -9.94
CA ALA A 456 -8.09 10.62 -10.48
C ALA A 456 -8.83 9.35 -10.95
N THR A 457 -8.13 8.45 -11.66
CA THR A 457 -8.71 7.19 -12.12
C THR A 457 -9.12 6.30 -10.95
N PHE A 458 -8.30 6.24 -9.90
CA PHE A 458 -8.61 5.54 -8.66
C PHE A 458 -9.84 6.13 -7.94
N ALA A 459 -9.93 7.46 -7.84
CA ALA A 459 -11.09 8.14 -7.28
C ALA A 459 -12.38 7.78 -8.06
N ILE A 460 -12.32 7.83 -9.39
CA ILE A 460 -13.44 7.42 -10.27
C ILE A 460 -13.81 5.94 -10.06
N ALA A 461 -12.84 5.05 -9.95
CA ALA A 461 -13.10 3.64 -9.67
C ALA A 461 -13.84 3.46 -8.33
N ARG A 462 -13.45 4.19 -7.27
CA ARG A 462 -14.16 4.19 -5.97
C ARG A 462 -15.60 4.67 -6.07
N LEU A 463 -15.86 5.67 -6.89
CA LEU A 463 -17.22 6.17 -7.10
C LEU A 463 -18.08 5.20 -7.90
N GLY A 464 -17.48 4.39 -8.75
CA GLY A 464 -18.15 3.36 -9.54
C GLY A 464 -19.31 3.93 -10.37
N LYS A 465 -20.49 3.30 -10.34
CA LYS A 465 -21.67 3.73 -11.10
C LYS A 465 -22.08 5.19 -10.88
N ARG A 466 -21.74 5.79 -9.74
CA ARG A 466 -22.03 7.20 -9.43
C ARG A 466 -21.22 8.18 -10.30
N ALA A 467 -20.11 7.71 -10.90
CA ALA A 467 -19.28 8.48 -11.84
C ALA A 467 -19.50 8.05 -13.30
N ASN A 468 -20.54 7.27 -13.60
CA ASN A 468 -20.82 6.78 -14.95
C ASN A 468 -21.45 7.90 -15.81
N ALA A 469 -20.61 8.78 -16.34
CA ALA A 469 -20.95 9.78 -17.34
C ALA A 469 -20.19 9.51 -18.64
N SER A 470 -20.81 9.75 -19.81
CA SER A 470 -20.24 9.38 -21.13
C SER A 470 -18.85 9.93 -21.34
N GLU A 471 -18.57 11.17 -20.93
CA GLU A 471 -17.24 11.79 -21.04
C GLU A 471 -16.21 11.11 -20.15
N ILE A 472 -16.58 10.78 -18.90
CA ILE A 472 -15.72 10.06 -17.95
C ILE A 472 -15.42 8.66 -18.48
N VAL A 473 -16.43 7.92 -18.97
CA VAL A 473 -16.24 6.60 -19.57
C VAL A 473 -15.27 6.66 -20.75
N GLN A 474 -15.39 7.70 -21.61
CA GLN A 474 -14.48 7.88 -22.74
C GLN A 474 -13.04 8.12 -22.27
N ARG A 475 -12.81 9.07 -21.36
CA ARG A 475 -11.47 9.39 -20.83
C ARG A 475 -10.83 8.20 -20.12
N VAL A 476 -11.61 7.43 -19.34
CA VAL A 476 -11.13 6.20 -18.70
C VAL A 476 -10.80 5.14 -19.76
N THR A 477 -11.58 5.03 -20.84
CA THR A 477 -11.28 4.13 -21.97
C THR A 477 -9.97 4.52 -22.65
N ASP A 478 -9.73 5.81 -22.89
CA ASP A 478 -8.48 6.30 -23.47
C ASP A 478 -7.27 6.00 -22.57
N ASN A 479 -7.46 6.06 -21.24
CA ASN A 479 -6.45 5.72 -20.25
C ASN A 479 -6.04 4.24 -20.21
N LEU A 480 -6.80 3.32 -20.83
CA LEU A 480 -6.38 1.93 -21.03
C LEU A 480 -5.08 1.81 -21.83
N TYR A 481 -4.76 2.80 -22.64
CA TYR A 481 -3.58 2.82 -23.51
C TYR A 481 -2.46 3.75 -22.98
N HIS A 482 -2.60 4.25 -21.77
CA HIS A 482 -1.58 5.10 -21.16
C HIS A 482 -0.29 4.31 -20.88
N TRP A 483 0.88 4.94 -21.01
CA TRP A 483 2.17 4.27 -20.78
C TRP A 483 2.35 3.75 -19.35
N HIS A 484 1.77 4.44 -18.36
CA HIS A 484 1.88 4.06 -16.94
C HIS A 484 0.91 2.94 -16.60
N HIS A 485 1.43 1.80 -16.16
CA HIS A 485 0.64 0.58 -15.94
C HIS A 485 -0.44 0.72 -14.84
N HIS A 486 -0.21 1.52 -13.80
CA HIS A 486 -1.23 1.76 -12.78
C HIS A 486 -2.43 2.57 -13.32
N VAL A 487 -2.19 3.51 -14.25
CA VAL A 487 -3.29 4.22 -14.94
C VAL A 487 -4.15 3.22 -15.71
N ARG A 488 -3.52 2.35 -16.51
CA ARG A 488 -4.26 1.33 -17.28
C ARG A 488 -5.10 0.43 -16.39
N GLY A 489 -4.53 -0.02 -15.31
CA GLY A 489 -5.21 -0.96 -14.46
C GLY A 489 -6.34 -0.35 -13.66
N TRP A 490 -6.18 0.81 -13.07
CA TRP A 490 -7.30 1.51 -12.44
C TRP A 490 -8.39 1.87 -13.46
N SER A 491 -8.02 2.06 -14.74
CA SER A 491 -8.99 2.25 -15.82
C SER A 491 -9.83 1.00 -16.05
N ILE A 492 -9.22 -0.20 -16.06
CA ILE A 492 -9.98 -1.45 -16.13
C ILE A 492 -10.96 -1.56 -14.95
N GLU A 493 -10.48 -1.32 -13.74
CA GLU A 493 -11.30 -1.39 -12.53
C GLU A 493 -12.46 -0.38 -12.59
N ALA A 494 -12.20 0.86 -12.98
CA ALA A 494 -13.25 1.88 -13.14
C ALA A 494 -14.31 1.46 -14.15
N LEU A 495 -13.91 0.95 -15.33
CA LEU A 495 -14.83 0.48 -16.37
C LEU A 495 -15.71 -0.68 -15.88
N LEU A 496 -15.15 -1.62 -15.12
CA LEU A 496 -15.90 -2.72 -14.52
C LEU A 496 -16.93 -2.20 -13.49
N ARG A 497 -16.56 -1.20 -12.70
CA ARG A 497 -17.38 -0.65 -11.61
C ARG A 497 -18.45 0.32 -12.09
N PHE A 498 -18.40 0.83 -13.30
CA PHE A 498 -19.49 1.62 -13.88
C PHE A 498 -20.77 0.82 -14.08
N GLN A 499 -20.70 -0.51 -14.18
CA GLN A 499 -21.82 -1.40 -14.44
C GLN A 499 -22.57 -1.01 -15.74
N ASP A 500 -21.82 -0.60 -16.74
CA ASP A 500 -22.31 -0.14 -18.04
C ASP A 500 -21.82 -1.05 -19.16
N ALA A 501 -22.70 -1.38 -20.11
CA ALA A 501 -22.39 -2.31 -21.18
C ALA A 501 -21.27 -1.81 -22.12
N GLN A 502 -21.23 -0.49 -22.41
CA GLN A 502 -20.21 0.09 -23.27
C GLN A 502 -18.85 0.13 -22.56
N ALA A 503 -18.83 0.51 -21.29
CA ALA A 503 -17.64 0.47 -20.44
C ALA A 503 -17.07 -0.96 -20.36
N MET A 504 -17.92 -1.94 -20.11
CA MET A 504 -17.54 -3.35 -20.10
C MET A 504 -16.96 -3.80 -21.44
N LYS A 505 -17.58 -3.41 -22.57
CA LYS A 505 -17.08 -3.71 -23.91
C LYS A 505 -15.68 -3.13 -24.13
N SER A 506 -15.43 -1.89 -23.68
CA SER A 506 -14.10 -1.26 -23.78
C SER A 506 -13.04 -2.05 -23.00
N ALA A 507 -13.34 -2.43 -21.75
CA ALA A 507 -12.45 -3.24 -20.92
C ALA A 507 -12.16 -4.61 -21.54
N LEU A 508 -13.19 -5.32 -22.03
CA LEU A 508 -13.04 -6.63 -22.67
C LEU A 508 -12.25 -6.55 -23.99
N SER A 509 -12.46 -5.50 -24.78
CA SER A 509 -11.71 -5.29 -26.03
C SER A 509 -10.22 -5.08 -25.75
N TYR A 510 -9.89 -4.28 -24.73
CA TYR A 510 -8.50 -4.10 -24.30
C TYR A 510 -7.89 -5.40 -23.80
N LEU A 511 -8.56 -6.11 -22.89
CA LEU A 511 -8.06 -7.37 -22.33
C LEU A 511 -7.90 -8.46 -23.40
N SER A 512 -8.77 -8.48 -24.42
CA SER A 512 -8.65 -9.40 -25.55
C SER A 512 -7.35 -9.16 -26.33
N SER A 513 -7.01 -7.91 -26.58
CA SER A 513 -5.75 -7.54 -27.27
C SER A 513 -4.52 -7.82 -26.40
N ALA A 514 -4.55 -7.45 -25.13
CA ALA A 514 -3.44 -7.63 -24.19
C ALA A 514 -3.14 -9.11 -23.90
N ARG A 515 -4.17 -9.95 -23.92
CA ARG A 515 -4.04 -11.38 -23.58
C ARG A 515 -3.29 -12.19 -24.63
N TRP A 516 -3.35 -11.80 -25.89
CA TRP A 516 -2.76 -12.55 -27.00
C TRP A 516 -1.34 -12.13 -27.32
N ASP A 517 -0.80 -11.15 -26.58
CA ASP A 517 0.62 -10.89 -26.65
C ASP A 517 1.39 -12.11 -26.16
N GLU A 518 2.30 -12.55 -26.98
CA GLU A 518 3.27 -13.56 -26.59
C GLU A 518 4.02 -13.10 -25.34
N THR A 519 4.48 -14.03 -24.53
CA THR A 519 5.23 -13.82 -23.30
C THR A 519 6.11 -12.58 -23.39
N PRO A 520 5.97 -11.59 -22.52
CA PRO A 520 6.75 -10.38 -22.59
C PRO A 520 8.24 -10.71 -22.58
N LYS A 521 8.92 -10.40 -23.65
CA LYS A 521 10.37 -10.68 -23.82
C LYS A 521 11.25 -9.73 -23.01
N SER A 522 10.68 -8.73 -22.35
CA SER A 522 11.38 -7.78 -21.51
C SER A 522 10.46 -7.34 -20.39
N GLY A 523 11.00 -7.32 -19.16
CA GLY A 523 10.27 -6.99 -17.94
C GLY A 523 9.38 -5.76 -18.06
N ASP A 524 8.67 -5.45 -17.06
CA ASP A 524 7.89 -4.26 -16.67
C ASP A 524 7.04 -3.48 -17.69
N ARG A 525 7.21 -3.65 -18.99
CA ARG A 525 6.35 -3.01 -19.99
C ARG A 525 5.37 -4.02 -20.53
N PRO A 526 4.08 -3.95 -20.13
CA PRO A 526 3.09 -4.61 -20.94
C PRO A 526 3.23 -4.04 -22.36
N PRO A 527 3.05 -4.87 -23.39
CA PRO A 527 3.13 -4.40 -24.75
C PRO A 527 2.19 -3.21 -24.91
N THR A 528 2.76 -2.08 -25.30
CA THR A 528 1.96 -0.95 -25.72
C THR A 528 1.22 -1.41 -26.96
N PRO A 529 -0.12 -1.43 -26.99
CA PRO A 529 -0.83 -1.82 -28.20
C PRO A 529 -0.33 -0.95 -29.35
N THR A 530 0.18 -1.57 -30.38
CA THR A 530 0.79 -0.89 -31.56
C THR A 530 -0.22 -0.03 -32.31
N VAL A 531 -1.49 -0.14 -31.97
CA VAL A 531 -2.63 0.52 -32.65
C VAL A 531 -2.71 2.03 -32.41
N MET A 532 -1.94 2.60 -31.47
CA MET A 532 -2.06 4.03 -31.17
C MET A 532 -0.88 4.90 -31.67
N ARG A 533 -0.13 4.45 -32.66
CA ARG A 533 0.89 5.26 -33.31
C ARG A 533 0.51 5.75 -34.70
N SER A 534 -0.77 5.72 -35.07
CA SER A 534 -1.25 6.32 -36.30
C SER A 534 -2.08 7.56 -36.06
#